data_bcaddb8780623bea26916b9832ed1d6f
#
_entry.id   bcaddb8780623bea26916b9832ed1d6f
#
_cell.length_a   1.000
_cell.length_b   1.000
_cell.length_c   1.000
_cell.angle_alpha   90.00
_cell.angle_beta   90.00
_cell.angle_gamma   90.00
#
_symmetry.space_group_name_H-M   'P 1'
#
loop_
_entity.id
_entity.type
_entity.pdbx_description
1 polymer ?
#
loop_
_entity_poly.entity_id
_entity_poly.type
_entity_poly.pdbx_seq_one_letter_code
_entity_poly.pdbx_strand_id
1 'polypeptide(L)'
;MKPSDQASAQTTAQSGIQLASQSTDWQAFADRFGTIETILDPSQVAKLSKDYYHFSPILAEQLKDKVGNLVVRPKTEAEVLKVAKVCVDSKVPLTVRGAGTGNYGQAIPLAGGVIVDLSAMNAVKWVKPGQACVEAGAKLAAIDRVTRLQGWEIRMFPSTYRTATIGGFIGGGSGGIGSVMYGQLRDRGNLQSVRVVTLEDTPRVLELRGGDVQQVSHAYGTNGIITELEIPLGPVYPWADVIVVFDDFMRAAHFGQALGDADGIIKKLISIHAWPIPSYFAALKDALPEGKAAALLIVSEADLLALGELIKEYEGTLTYQKDAQAASKGAALGEFTWNHTTLHARNVDERWTYLQTVFPYDPDLQLLQHMYEHFGDEVVMHLEYIRVQGNILPAALQLVRYSTAERLNEIIRYHEENGAFIANPHTYILEDGGRKTIDEKQLKFKEKVDPHGLLNPGKMRGWSERHLQRRFS
;
A
#
# COMPACT_ATOMS: atom_id res chain seq x y z
N MET A 1 5.42 10.50 21.53
CA MET A 1 6.90 10.69 21.42
C MET A 1 7.17 12.18 21.14
N LYS A 2 8.18 12.79 21.75
CA LYS A 2 8.53 14.20 21.48
C LYS A 2 9.13 14.32 20.06
N PRO A 3 9.00 15.45 19.34
CA PRO A 3 9.61 15.64 18.03
C PRO A 3 11.10 15.33 17.96
N SER A 4 11.83 15.55 19.07
CA SER A 4 13.22 15.13 19.28
C SER A 4 13.43 13.62 19.17
N ASP A 5 12.41 12.81 19.48
CA ASP A 5 12.50 11.35 19.50
C ASP A 5 12.34 10.75 18.10
N GLN A 6 11.57 11.38 17.21
CA GLN A 6 11.44 10.93 15.80
C GLN A 6 12.71 11.24 14.99
N ALA A 7 13.30 12.44 15.17
CA ALA A 7 14.54 12.79 14.53
C ALA A 7 15.71 11.92 15.07
N SER A 8 15.74 11.63 16.38
CA SER A 8 16.73 10.74 16.98
C SER A 8 16.55 9.28 16.55
N ALA A 9 15.31 8.78 16.41
CA ALA A 9 15.03 7.44 15.93
C ALA A 9 15.43 7.25 14.45
N GLN A 10 15.21 8.25 13.60
CA GLN A 10 15.65 8.23 12.22
C GLN A 10 17.19 8.27 12.11
N THR A 11 17.85 9.08 12.93
CA THR A 11 19.32 9.16 12.99
C THR A 11 19.91 7.85 13.51
N THR A 12 19.28 7.21 14.49
CA THR A 12 19.71 5.91 15.05
C THR A 12 19.51 4.77 14.05
N ALA A 13 18.42 4.78 13.27
CA ALA A 13 18.19 3.81 12.20
C ALA A 13 19.24 3.92 11.08
N GLN A 14 19.75 5.12 10.80
CA GLN A 14 20.80 5.34 9.80
C GLN A 14 22.19 4.89 10.28
N SER A 15 22.48 4.97 11.57
CA SER A 15 23.82 4.65 12.12
C SER A 15 24.23 3.18 12.03
N GLY A 16 23.28 2.28 11.76
CA GLY A 16 23.52 0.83 11.61
C GLY A 16 23.49 0.31 10.18
N ILE A 17 23.25 1.17 9.18
CA ILE A 17 23.15 0.75 7.77
C ILE A 17 24.54 0.47 7.21
N GLN A 18 24.78 -0.77 6.77
CA GLN A 18 25.97 -1.11 6.00
C GLN A 18 25.79 -0.61 4.56
N LEU A 19 26.47 0.48 4.21
CA LEU A 19 26.46 1.01 2.85
C LEU A 19 27.23 0.08 1.90
N ALA A 20 26.80 0.02 0.64
CA ALA A 20 27.58 -0.60 -0.41
C ALA A 20 28.93 0.11 -0.56
N SER A 21 30.02 -0.65 -0.71
CA SER A 21 31.36 -0.07 -0.83
C SER A 21 31.47 0.82 -2.06
N GLN A 22 32.01 2.03 -1.89
CA GLN A 22 32.30 2.94 -3.02
C GLN A 22 33.39 2.38 -3.95
N SER A 23 34.21 1.43 -3.48
CA SER A 23 35.27 0.80 -4.26
C SER A 23 34.82 -0.45 -5.02
N THR A 24 33.53 -0.81 -5.00
CA THR A 24 33.01 -1.99 -5.70
C THR A 24 33.03 -1.75 -7.19
N ASP A 25 33.73 -2.62 -7.95
CA ASP A 25 33.59 -2.71 -9.39
C ASP A 25 32.23 -3.36 -9.73
N TRP A 26 31.26 -2.53 -10.04
CA TRP A 26 29.88 -2.98 -10.29
C TRP A 26 29.75 -3.76 -11.59
N GLN A 27 30.66 -3.59 -12.56
CA GLN A 27 30.66 -4.42 -13.77
C GLN A 27 31.13 -5.85 -13.43
N ALA A 28 32.26 -5.98 -12.76
CA ALA A 28 32.74 -7.28 -12.32
C ALA A 28 31.78 -7.97 -11.34
N PHE A 29 31.05 -7.17 -10.54
CA PHE A 29 30.00 -7.69 -9.65
C PHE A 29 28.80 -8.21 -10.44
N ALA A 30 28.37 -7.50 -11.47
CA ALA A 30 27.26 -7.89 -12.36
C ALA A 30 27.56 -9.21 -13.08
N ASP A 31 28.81 -9.44 -13.51
CA ASP A 31 29.23 -10.66 -14.22
C ASP A 31 29.02 -11.93 -13.37
N ARG A 32 28.99 -11.82 -12.04
CA ARG A 32 28.75 -12.92 -11.12
C ARG A 32 27.31 -13.50 -11.22
N PHE A 33 26.36 -12.70 -11.69
CA PHE A 33 24.99 -13.15 -11.90
C PHE A 33 24.85 -14.02 -13.17
N GLY A 34 25.86 -14.02 -14.06
CA GLY A 34 25.90 -14.84 -15.27
C GLY A 34 24.85 -14.42 -16.30
N THR A 35 23.89 -15.30 -16.60
CA THR A 35 22.86 -15.03 -17.62
C THR A 35 21.64 -14.25 -17.11
N ILE A 36 21.58 -13.94 -15.81
CA ILE A 36 20.48 -13.13 -15.27
C ILE A 36 20.63 -11.71 -15.79
N GLU A 37 19.51 -11.12 -16.24
CA GLU A 37 19.49 -9.75 -16.75
C GLU A 37 19.98 -8.76 -15.68
N THR A 38 20.96 -7.92 -16.02
CA THR A 38 21.52 -6.87 -15.17
C THR A 38 21.45 -5.53 -15.88
N ILE A 39 21.23 -4.45 -15.12
CA ILE A 39 21.15 -3.07 -15.64
C ILE A 39 22.11 -2.22 -14.82
N LEU A 40 23.11 -1.65 -15.50
CA LEU A 40 24.13 -0.76 -14.93
C LEU A 40 23.95 0.68 -15.41
N ASP A 41 23.10 0.92 -16.43
CA ASP A 41 22.84 2.27 -16.93
C ASP A 41 22.33 3.17 -15.79
N PRO A 42 23.04 4.28 -15.46
CA PRO A 42 22.71 5.09 -14.29
C PRO A 42 21.31 5.68 -14.34
N SER A 43 20.79 6.01 -15.53
CA SER A 43 19.47 6.61 -15.69
C SER A 43 18.36 5.59 -15.38
N GLN A 44 18.52 4.35 -15.84
CA GLN A 44 17.59 3.26 -15.57
C GLN A 44 17.66 2.82 -14.10
N VAL A 45 18.86 2.72 -13.53
CA VAL A 45 19.06 2.41 -12.11
C VAL A 45 18.39 3.48 -11.24
N ALA A 46 18.61 4.77 -11.54
CA ALA A 46 17.97 5.87 -10.82
C ALA A 46 16.44 5.83 -10.93
N LYS A 47 15.90 5.52 -12.11
CA LYS A 47 14.44 5.34 -12.30
C LYS A 47 13.89 4.18 -11.47
N LEU A 48 14.59 3.04 -11.46
CA LEU A 48 14.20 1.85 -10.73
C LEU A 48 14.49 1.93 -9.22
N SER A 49 15.20 2.95 -8.77
CA SER A 49 15.43 3.27 -7.35
C SER A 49 14.28 4.07 -6.73
N LYS A 50 13.27 4.47 -7.48
CA LYS A 50 12.18 5.35 -7.02
C LYS A 50 10.87 4.60 -6.87
N ASP A 51 10.07 5.03 -5.89
CA ASP A 51 8.63 4.79 -5.78
C ASP A 51 7.91 6.16 -5.71
N TYR A 52 6.67 6.22 -5.24
CA TYR A 52 5.90 7.46 -5.15
C TYR A 52 6.10 8.21 -3.82
N TYR A 53 7.23 8.04 -3.15
CA TYR A 53 7.57 8.73 -1.88
C TYR A 53 7.41 10.25 -1.94
N HIS A 54 7.49 10.84 -3.14
CA HIS A 54 7.35 12.27 -3.35
C HIS A 54 5.94 12.83 -3.06
N PHE A 55 4.94 11.96 -2.77
CA PHE A 55 3.66 12.42 -2.21
C PHE A 55 3.83 13.00 -0.81
N SER A 56 4.90 12.62 -0.11
CA SER A 56 5.34 13.20 1.13
C SER A 56 6.49 14.20 0.89
N PRO A 57 6.30 15.50 1.16
CA PRO A 57 7.40 16.47 1.07
C PRO A 57 8.59 16.11 1.98
N ILE A 58 8.31 15.52 3.15
CA ILE A 58 9.36 15.05 4.08
C ILE A 58 10.19 13.92 3.46
N LEU A 59 9.54 12.90 2.90
CA LEU A 59 10.25 11.80 2.23
C LEU A 59 10.93 12.26 0.95
N ALA A 60 10.33 13.20 0.22
CA ALA A 60 10.95 13.79 -0.97
C ALA A 60 12.32 14.35 -0.67
N GLU A 61 12.48 15.08 0.46
CA GLU A 61 13.76 15.62 0.88
C GLU A 61 14.72 14.54 1.39
N GLN A 62 14.24 13.58 2.18
CA GLN A 62 15.06 12.55 2.80
C GLN A 62 15.59 11.49 1.82
N LEU A 63 14.86 11.23 0.72
CA LEU A 63 15.10 10.10 -0.16
C LEU A 63 15.59 10.48 -1.58
N LYS A 64 15.66 11.76 -1.93
CA LYS A 64 16.00 12.25 -3.27
C LYS A 64 17.30 11.69 -3.82
N ASP A 65 18.31 11.49 -2.98
CA ASP A 65 19.66 11.04 -3.33
C ASP A 65 19.90 9.54 -3.08
N LYS A 66 18.83 8.79 -2.71
CA LYS A 66 18.94 7.35 -2.43
C LYS A 66 18.76 6.54 -3.71
N VAL A 67 19.86 6.04 -4.25
CA VAL A 67 19.92 5.31 -5.52
C VAL A 67 20.70 4.01 -5.33
N GLY A 68 20.25 2.92 -5.97
CA GLY A 68 20.99 1.66 -6.08
C GLY A 68 22.18 1.79 -7.01
N ASN A 69 22.99 0.74 -7.07
CA ASN A 69 24.17 0.69 -7.92
C ASN A 69 23.98 -0.21 -9.13
N LEU A 70 23.09 -1.17 -9.03
CA LEU A 70 22.83 -2.22 -10.02
C LEU A 70 21.39 -2.71 -9.89
N VAL A 71 20.73 -2.99 -11.01
CA VAL A 71 19.45 -3.71 -11.03
C VAL A 71 19.68 -5.13 -11.56
N VAL A 72 19.08 -6.12 -10.90
CA VAL A 72 19.06 -7.52 -11.34
C VAL A 72 17.61 -7.95 -11.50
N ARG A 73 17.27 -8.57 -12.64
CA ARG A 73 15.91 -8.99 -12.96
C ARG A 73 15.82 -10.51 -13.14
N PRO A 74 15.66 -11.25 -12.03
CA PRO A 74 15.49 -12.69 -12.09
C PRO A 74 14.14 -13.09 -12.71
N LYS A 75 14.11 -14.23 -13.41
CA LYS A 75 12.92 -14.80 -14.04
C LYS A 75 12.40 -16.06 -13.33
N THR A 76 13.21 -16.62 -12.44
CA THR A 76 12.89 -17.87 -11.74
C THR A 76 13.31 -17.79 -10.28
N GLU A 77 12.70 -18.61 -9.41
CA GLU A 77 13.09 -18.74 -8.00
C GLU A 77 14.55 -19.20 -7.84
N ALA A 78 15.04 -20.05 -8.74
CA ALA A 78 16.44 -20.47 -8.76
C ALA A 78 17.40 -19.28 -9.03
N GLU A 79 17.01 -18.37 -9.91
CA GLU A 79 17.77 -17.15 -10.15
C GLU A 79 17.72 -16.20 -8.93
N VAL A 80 16.59 -16.10 -8.24
CA VAL A 80 16.51 -15.33 -6.97
C VAL A 80 17.44 -15.91 -5.90
N LEU A 81 17.50 -17.25 -5.76
CA LEU A 81 18.45 -17.93 -4.88
C LEU A 81 19.90 -17.57 -5.22
N LYS A 82 20.25 -17.56 -6.52
CA LYS A 82 21.59 -17.17 -6.99
C LYS A 82 21.88 -15.70 -6.65
N VAL A 83 20.92 -14.79 -6.87
CA VAL A 83 21.06 -13.36 -6.52
C VAL A 83 21.30 -13.21 -5.03
N ALA A 84 20.48 -13.85 -4.18
CA ALA A 84 20.64 -13.84 -2.74
C ALA A 84 22.04 -14.33 -2.32
N LYS A 85 22.49 -15.45 -2.86
CA LYS A 85 23.83 -16.02 -2.54
C LYS A 85 24.97 -15.08 -2.91
N VAL A 86 24.95 -14.50 -4.12
CA VAL A 86 25.97 -13.55 -4.57
C VAL A 86 26.02 -12.32 -3.64
N CYS A 87 24.87 -11.77 -3.25
CA CYS A 87 24.80 -10.62 -2.37
C CYS A 87 25.26 -10.95 -0.94
N VAL A 88 24.89 -12.11 -0.40
CA VAL A 88 25.29 -12.56 0.94
C VAL A 88 26.82 -12.78 1.01
N ASP A 89 27.39 -13.50 0.03
CA ASP A 89 28.84 -13.77 -0.02
C ASP A 89 29.67 -12.49 -0.10
N SER A 90 29.12 -11.44 -0.71
CA SER A 90 29.81 -10.17 -0.90
C SER A 90 29.47 -9.15 0.17
N LYS A 91 28.54 -9.45 1.09
CA LYS A 91 27.97 -8.51 2.06
C LYS A 91 27.40 -7.24 1.39
N VAL A 92 26.84 -7.38 0.18
CA VAL A 92 26.22 -6.28 -0.57
C VAL A 92 24.76 -6.20 -0.23
N PRO A 93 24.24 -5.03 0.22
CA PRO A 93 22.82 -4.84 0.52
C PRO A 93 21.98 -4.95 -0.75
N LEU A 94 20.73 -5.39 -0.58
CA LEU A 94 19.79 -5.46 -1.67
C LEU A 94 18.41 -4.98 -1.27
N THR A 95 17.69 -4.41 -2.24
CA THR A 95 16.32 -3.92 -2.08
C THR A 95 15.43 -4.57 -3.14
N VAL A 96 14.36 -5.22 -2.69
CA VAL A 96 13.39 -5.87 -3.59
C VAL A 96 12.34 -4.87 -4.05
N ARG A 97 12.00 -4.93 -5.33
CA ARG A 97 10.86 -4.19 -5.88
C ARG A 97 10.00 -5.03 -6.81
N GLY A 98 8.71 -4.69 -6.86
CA GLY A 98 7.81 -5.05 -7.94
C GLY A 98 7.67 -3.84 -8.89
N ALA A 99 6.45 -3.31 -9.05
CA ALA A 99 6.22 -2.13 -9.90
C ALA A 99 6.70 -0.78 -9.28
N GLY A 100 7.02 -0.75 -7.99
CA GLY A 100 7.42 0.48 -7.30
C GLY A 100 6.29 1.49 -7.16
N THR A 101 5.05 1.02 -6.96
CA THR A 101 3.85 1.87 -6.80
C THR A 101 3.55 2.26 -5.36
N GLY A 102 4.37 1.86 -4.40
CA GLY A 102 4.29 2.32 -3.02
C GLY A 102 4.65 3.80 -2.87
N ASN A 103 4.25 4.42 -1.78
CA ASN A 103 4.44 5.85 -1.54
C ASN A 103 5.07 6.19 -0.17
N TYR A 104 5.59 5.17 0.54
CA TYR A 104 6.30 5.33 1.82
C TYR A 104 7.82 5.17 1.69
N GLY A 105 8.35 5.15 0.47
CA GLY A 105 9.77 4.86 0.25
C GLY A 105 10.13 3.39 0.52
N GLN A 106 9.15 2.46 0.46
CA GLN A 106 9.39 1.04 0.76
C GLN A 106 10.42 0.40 -0.17
N ALA A 107 10.40 0.78 -1.46
CA ALA A 107 11.29 0.24 -2.49
C ALA A 107 12.56 1.06 -2.71
N ILE A 108 12.86 2.05 -1.85
CA ILE A 108 14.03 2.90 -2.01
C ILE A 108 15.27 2.22 -1.39
N PRO A 109 16.38 2.08 -2.13
CA PRO A 109 17.61 1.45 -1.64
C PRO A 109 18.41 2.40 -0.74
N LEU A 110 18.06 2.49 0.54
CA LEU A 110 18.68 3.41 1.50
C LEU A 110 20.18 3.22 1.63
N ALA A 111 20.67 1.99 1.43
CA ALA A 111 22.06 1.61 1.53
C ALA A 111 22.78 1.50 0.16
N GLY A 112 22.14 1.89 -0.92
CA GLY A 112 22.64 1.57 -2.26
C GLY A 112 22.53 0.07 -2.57
N GLY A 113 23.53 -0.51 -3.24
CA GLY A 113 23.61 -1.93 -3.55
C GLY A 113 22.72 -2.37 -4.72
N VAL A 114 22.21 -3.60 -4.63
CA VAL A 114 21.46 -4.26 -5.70
C VAL A 114 19.96 -4.00 -5.56
N ILE A 115 19.30 -3.61 -6.64
CA ILE A 115 17.85 -3.61 -6.76
C ILE A 115 17.43 -4.92 -7.42
N VAL A 116 16.60 -5.71 -6.74
CA VAL A 116 16.05 -6.96 -7.28
C VAL A 116 14.64 -6.67 -7.81
N ASP A 117 14.54 -6.56 -9.13
CA ASP A 117 13.29 -6.29 -9.85
C ASP A 117 12.60 -7.61 -10.20
N LEU A 118 11.53 -7.95 -9.48
CA LEU A 118 10.79 -9.18 -9.66
C LEU A 118 9.72 -9.13 -10.77
N SER A 119 9.64 -8.05 -11.54
CA SER A 119 8.59 -7.86 -12.56
C SER A 119 8.58 -8.93 -13.66
N ALA A 120 9.70 -9.64 -13.87
CA ALA A 120 9.79 -10.74 -14.82
C ALA A 120 9.23 -12.08 -14.29
N MET A 121 9.04 -12.22 -12.97
CA MET A 121 8.38 -13.36 -12.33
C MET A 121 6.88 -13.09 -12.24
N ASN A 122 6.13 -13.28 -13.34
CA ASN A 122 4.77 -12.74 -13.48
C ASN A 122 3.71 -13.76 -13.91
N ALA A 123 3.99 -15.05 -13.79
CA ALA A 123 3.07 -16.10 -14.18
C ALA A 123 1.92 -16.27 -13.19
N VAL A 124 0.72 -16.54 -13.71
CA VAL A 124 -0.37 -17.19 -12.99
C VAL A 124 -0.21 -18.70 -13.18
N LYS A 125 0.28 -19.38 -12.15
CA LYS A 125 0.68 -20.79 -12.24
C LYS A 125 -0.52 -21.74 -12.34
N TRP A 126 -1.54 -21.47 -11.53
CA TRP A 126 -2.81 -22.19 -11.57
C TRP A 126 -3.93 -21.36 -10.93
N VAL A 127 -5.16 -21.67 -11.35
CA VAL A 127 -6.40 -21.19 -10.73
C VAL A 127 -7.24 -22.40 -10.36
N LYS A 128 -7.77 -22.42 -9.14
CA LYS A 128 -8.70 -23.42 -8.61
C LYS A 128 -9.91 -22.68 -8.01
N PRO A 129 -11.04 -23.37 -7.74
CA PRO A 129 -12.17 -22.75 -7.09
C PRO A 129 -11.78 -22.01 -5.81
N GLY A 130 -11.96 -20.67 -5.81
CA GLY A 130 -11.66 -19.81 -4.68
C GLY A 130 -10.17 -19.52 -4.41
N GLN A 131 -9.24 -19.93 -5.29
CA GLN A 131 -7.78 -19.80 -5.08
C GLN A 131 -7.00 -19.62 -6.37
N ALA A 132 -5.87 -18.91 -6.30
CA ALA A 132 -4.87 -18.88 -7.36
C ALA A 132 -3.45 -18.93 -6.77
N CYS A 133 -2.54 -19.55 -7.53
CA CYS A 133 -1.10 -19.47 -7.27
C CYS A 133 -0.45 -18.58 -8.33
N VAL A 134 0.31 -17.60 -7.87
CA VAL A 134 0.86 -16.55 -8.72
C VAL A 134 2.29 -16.21 -8.31
N GLU A 135 3.11 -15.82 -9.27
CA GLU A 135 4.43 -15.29 -9.00
C GLU A 135 4.36 -13.84 -8.51
N ALA A 136 5.31 -13.44 -7.67
CA ALA A 136 5.30 -12.16 -6.96
C ALA A 136 5.27 -10.91 -7.85
N GLY A 137 5.83 -10.99 -9.05
CA GLY A 137 5.83 -9.92 -10.05
C GLY A 137 4.56 -9.87 -10.92
N ALA A 138 3.60 -10.79 -10.73
CA ALA A 138 2.35 -10.75 -11.48
C ALA A 138 1.53 -9.50 -11.13
N LYS A 139 1.10 -8.76 -12.15
CA LYS A 139 0.25 -7.58 -11.99
C LYS A 139 -1.16 -7.99 -11.59
N LEU A 140 -1.77 -7.27 -10.65
CA LEU A 140 -3.11 -7.56 -10.14
C LEU A 140 -4.16 -7.62 -11.26
N ALA A 141 -4.15 -6.67 -12.20
CA ALA A 141 -5.03 -6.69 -13.35
C ALA A 141 -4.82 -7.91 -14.30
N ALA A 142 -3.59 -8.42 -14.39
CA ALA A 142 -3.31 -9.60 -15.18
C ALA A 142 -3.83 -10.88 -14.50
N ILE A 143 -3.66 -10.97 -13.18
CA ILE A 143 -4.22 -12.07 -12.37
C ILE A 143 -5.74 -12.08 -12.52
N ASP A 144 -6.39 -10.93 -12.28
CA ASP A 144 -7.86 -10.80 -12.30
C ASP A 144 -8.44 -11.16 -13.68
N ARG A 145 -7.76 -10.79 -14.76
CA ARG A 145 -8.15 -11.18 -16.13
C ARG A 145 -8.20 -12.68 -16.32
N VAL A 146 -7.23 -13.41 -15.78
CA VAL A 146 -7.15 -14.88 -15.90
C VAL A 146 -8.18 -15.55 -15.01
N THR A 147 -8.36 -15.07 -13.77
CA THR A 147 -9.29 -15.67 -12.79
C THR A 147 -10.74 -15.44 -13.16
N ARG A 148 -11.08 -14.27 -13.73
CA ARG A 148 -12.45 -13.95 -14.18
C ARG A 148 -12.96 -14.89 -15.29
N LEU A 149 -12.09 -15.40 -16.14
CA LEU A 149 -12.47 -16.42 -17.14
C LEU A 149 -12.98 -17.72 -16.52
N GLN A 150 -12.69 -17.94 -15.22
CA GLN A 150 -13.11 -19.11 -14.45
C GLN A 150 -14.19 -18.79 -13.40
N GLY A 151 -14.79 -17.59 -13.47
CA GLY A 151 -15.85 -17.15 -12.53
C GLY A 151 -15.31 -16.62 -11.19
N TRP A 152 -14.01 -16.35 -11.08
CA TRP A 152 -13.38 -15.85 -9.86
C TRP A 152 -12.72 -14.50 -10.07
N GLU A 153 -12.70 -13.66 -9.04
CA GLU A 153 -11.99 -12.38 -9.05
C GLU A 153 -11.09 -12.23 -7.82
N ILE A 154 -10.07 -11.36 -7.92
CA ILE A 154 -9.27 -10.99 -6.77
C ILE A 154 -10.12 -10.22 -5.75
N ARG A 155 -9.95 -10.57 -4.46
CA ARG A 155 -10.74 -10.00 -3.38
C ARG A 155 -10.45 -8.52 -3.16
N MET A 156 -9.19 -8.11 -3.31
CA MET A 156 -8.73 -6.80 -2.89
C MET A 156 -7.58 -6.32 -3.77
N PHE A 157 -7.54 -5.02 -4.06
CA PHE A 157 -6.49 -4.40 -4.85
C PHE A 157 -6.34 -2.90 -4.54
N PRO A 158 -5.14 -2.31 -4.70
CA PRO A 158 -4.94 -0.86 -4.54
C PRO A 158 -5.47 -0.10 -5.76
N SER A 159 -5.61 1.22 -5.66
CA SER A 159 -5.95 2.08 -6.81
C SER A 159 -4.99 1.91 -8.00
N THR A 160 -3.74 1.54 -7.74
CA THR A 160 -2.73 1.18 -8.76
C THR A 160 -2.92 -0.22 -9.38
N TYR A 161 -4.12 -0.77 -9.36
CA TYR A 161 -4.52 -2.11 -9.84
C TYR A 161 -3.88 -2.55 -11.16
N ARG A 162 -3.77 -1.65 -12.13
CA ARG A 162 -3.22 -1.96 -13.46
C ARG A 162 -1.71 -2.17 -13.48
N THR A 163 -1.00 -1.60 -12.52
CA THR A 163 0.46 -1.56 -12.49
C THR A 163 1.06 -2.30 -11.31
N ALA A 164 0.42 -2.28 -10.15
CA ALA A 164 0.91 -2.93 -8.93
C ALA A 164 1.07 -4.45 -9.11
N THR A 165 2.16 -4.99 -8.57
CA THR A 165 2.40 -6.43 -8.50
C THR A 165 1.86 -7.00 -7.19
N ILE A 166 1.45 -8.27 -7.21
CA ILE A 166 0.89 -8.93 -6.03
C ILE A 166 1.90 -9.02 -4.88
N GLY A 167 3.17 -9.36 -5.16
CA GLY A 167 4.21 -9.40 -4.14
C GLY A 167 4.48 -8.04 -3.51
N GLY A 168 4.47 -6.96 -4.32
CA GLY A 168 4.58 -5.59 -3.82
C GLY A 168 3.38 -5.17 -2.98
N PHE A 169 2.17 -5.56 -3.37
CA PHE A 169 0.95 -5.27 -2.64
C PHE A 169 0.92 -5.98 -1.27
N ILE A 170 1.28 -7.27 -1.21
CA ILE A 170 1.38 -8.00 0.06
C ILE A 170 2.54 -7.50 0.92
N GLY A 171 3.69 -7.17 0.31
CA GLY A 171 4.88 -6.71 1.04
C GLY A 171 4.76 -5.31 1.63
N GLY A 172 3.94 -4.42 1.05
CA GLY A 172 3.89 -3.01 1.44
C GLY A 172 2.51 -2.43 1.69
N GLY A 173 1.43 -3.10 1.25
CA GLY A 173 0.05 -2.62 1.42
C GLY A 173 -0.60 -3.10 2.70
N SER A 174 -1.68 -2.45 3.09
CA SER A 174 -2.53 -2.84 4.24
C SER A 174 -3.95 -3.20 3.83
N GLY A 175 -4.49 -2.54 2.81
CA GLY A 175 -5.83 -2.72 2.28
C GLY A 175 -5.99 -2.09 0.90
N GLY A 176 -7.21 -2.02 0.39
CA GLY A 176 -7.53 -1.46 -0.89
C GLY A 176 -9.02 -1.60 -1.22
N ILE A 177 -9.38 -1.38 -2.48
CA ILE A 177 -10.72 -1.67 -3.01
C ILE A 177 -11.04 -3.14 -2.74
N GLY A 178 -12.17 -3.42 -2.09
CA GLY A 178 -12.54 -4.73 -1.56
C GLY A 178 -12.38 -4.88 -0.04
N SER A 179 -11.68 -3.95 0.64
CA SER A 179 -11.50 -4.02 2.10
C SER A 179 -12.79 -3.87 2.88
N VAL A 180 -13.80 -3.19 2.36
CA VAL A 180 -15.13 -3.10 2.99
C VAL A 180 -15.81 -4.47 3.07
N MET A 181 -15.53 -5.36 2.12
CA MET A 181 -16.13 -6.71 2.04
C MET A 181 -15.25 -7.77 2.72
N TYR A 182 -13.92 -7.73 2.50
CA TYR A 182 -13.01 -8.82 2.86
C TYR A 182 -12.03 -8.48 4.00
N GLY A 183 -12.12 -7.29 4.60
CA GLY A 183 -11.20 -6.86 5.64
C GLY A 183 -9.85 -6.40 5.09
N GLN A 184 -8.79 -6.52 5.91
CA GLN A 184 -7.44 -6.07 5.59
C GLN A 184 -6.58 -7.20 5.01
N LEU A 185 -5.50 -6.87 4.30
CA LEU A 185 -4.57 -7.87 3.75
C LEU A 185 -4.00 -8.82 4.81
N ARG A 186 -3.79 -8.31 6.02
CA ARG A 186 -3.27 -9.11 7.15
C ARG A 186 -4.35 -9.91 7.88
N ASP A 187 -5.62 -9.77 7.53
CA ASP A 187 -6.67 -10.56 8.14
C ASP A 187 -6.56 -12.03 7.72
N ARG A 188 -6.86 -12.89 8.67
CA ARG A 188 -6.72 -14.33 8.47
C ARG A 188 -7.57 -14.80 7.31
N GLY A 189 -6.94 -15.45 6.32
CA GLY A 189 -7.60 -15.97 5.14
C GLY A 189 -7.45 -15.08 3.90
N ASN A 190 -6.87 -13.87 3.99
CA ASN A 190 -6.58 -13.01 2.83
C ASN A 190 -5.21 -13.27 2.19
N LEU A 191 -4.41 -14.13 2.79
CA LEU A 191 -3.18 -14.71 2.22
C LEU A 191 -3.07 -16.14 2.73
N GLN A 192 -2.90 -17.12 1.83
CA GLN A 192 -2.94 -18.53 2.18
C GLN A 192 -1.56 -19.15 2.30
N SER A 193 -0.67 -18.81 1.36
CA SER A 193 0.70 -19.28 1.34
C SER A 193 1.62 -18.25 0.69
N VAL A 194 2.87 -18.24 1.12
CA VAL A 194 3.94 -17.43 0.53
C VAL A 194 5.21 -18.25 0.47
N ARG A 195 5.86 -18.27 -0.68
CA ARG A 195 7.23 -18.78 -0.82
C ARG A 195 8.20 -17.61 -0.76
N VAL A 196 9.24 -17.75 0.05
CA VAL A 196 10.26 -16.72 0.24
C VAL A 196 11.66 -17.29 0.14
N VAL A 197 12.57 -16.57 -0.51
CA VAL A 197 13.99 -16.85 -0.54
C VAL A 197 14.67 -16.11 0.62
N THR A 198 15.48 -16.83 1.41
CA THR A 198 16.22 -16.28 2.55
C THR A 198 17.55 -15.66 2.13
N LEU A 199 18.14 -14.84 3.01
CA LEU A 199 19.50 -14.26 2.91
C LEU A 199 20.43 -14.82 4.01
N GLU A 200 20.25 -16.08 4.37
CA GLU A 200 21.17 -16.83 5.21
C GLU A 200 22.50 -17.08 4.46
N ASP A 201 23.56 -17.53 5.12
CA ASP A 201 24.84 -17.88 4.47
C ASP A 201 24.65 -18.89 3.33
N THR A 202 23.67 -19.78 3.47
CA THR A 202 23.17 -20.65 2.41
C THR A 202 21.68 -20.33 2.17
N PRO A 203 21.36 -19.47 1.20
CA PRO A 203 19.99 -19.11 0.91
C PRO A 203 19.14 -20.34 0.54
N ARG A 204 17.92 -20.36 1.01
CA ARG A 204 16.95 -21.44 0.76
C ARG A 204 15.55 -20.88 0.58
N VAL A 205 14.67 -21.71 0.04
CA VAL A 205 13.25 -21.38 -0.07
C VAL A 205 12.53 -21.87 1.18
N LEU A 206 11.72 -21.01 1.75
CA LEU A 206 10.75 -21.34 2.80
C LEU A 206 9.33 -21.18 2.27
N GLU A 207 8.46 -22.08 2.63
CA GLU A 207 7.03 -21.96 2.40
C GLU A 207 6.35 -21.64 3.74
N LEU A 208 5.64 -20.52 3.79
CA LEU A 208 4.91 -20.03 4.95
C LEU A 208 3.41 -20.21 4.68
N ARG A 209 2.68 -20.77 5.65
CA ARG A 209 1.23 -21.00 5.57
C ARG A 209 0.50 -20.55 6.84
N GLY A 210 -0.80 -20.32 6.73
CA GLY A 210 -1.66 -19.98 7.86
C GLY A 210 -1.21 -18.68 8.55
N GLY A 211 -0.93 -18.73 9.86
CA GLY A 211 -0.48 -17.55 10.63
C GLY A 211 0.94 -17.09 10.30
N ASP A 212 1.78 -17.96 9.73
CA ASP A 212 3.19 -17.66 9.45
C ASP A 212 3.36 -16.71 8.27
N VAL A 213 2.38 -16.60 7.36
CA VAL A 213 2.39 -15.62 6.27
C VAL A 213 2.51 -14.17 6.77
N GLN A 214 2.09 -13.93 8.01
CA GLN A 214 2.16 -12.60 8.64
C GLN A 214 3.60 -12.16 8.93
N GLN A 215 4.57 -13.08 8.93
CA GLN A 215 5.98 -12.76 9.14
C GLN A 215 6.57 -11.95 7.96
N VAL A 216 5.94 -12.00 6.79
CA VAL A 216 6.40 -11.30 5.57
C VAL A 216 5.37 -10.30 5.02
N SER A 217 4.11 -10.39 5.44
CA SER A 217 3.04 -9.48 5.02
C SER A 217 3.22 -8.11 5.66
N HIS A 218 3.17 -7.04 4.86
CA HIS A 218 3.41 -5.66 5.29
C HIS A 218 4.72 -5.51 6.09
N ALA A 219 5.81 -6.09 5.57
CA ALA A 219 7.15 -6.03 6.16
C ALA A 219 8.13 -5.21 5.30
N TYR A 220 7.67 -4.43 4.33
CA TYR A 220 8.45 -3.57 3.43
C TYR A 220 9.60 -4.31 2.73
N GLY A 221 9.42 -5.61 2.45
CA GLY A 221 10.44 -6.44 1.81
C GLY A 221 11.69 -6.66 2.64
N THR A 222 11.60 -6.58 3.98
CA THR A 222 12.74 -6.82 4.89
C THR A 222 12.90 -8.28 5.30
N ASN A 223 11.87 -9.11 5.13
CA ASN A 223 11.73 -10.43 5.75
C ASN A 223 11.71 -11.57 4.72
N GLY A 224 12.75 -11.68 3.90
CA GLY A 224 12.83 -12.63 2.80
C GLY A 224 12.27 -12.08 1.49
N ILE A 225 12.71 -12.64 0.36
CA ILE A 225 12.29 -12.23 -0.98
C ILE A 225 11.09 -13.09 -1.38
N ILE A 226 9.91 -12.47 -1.48
CA ILE A 226 8.67 -13.16 -1.89
C ILE A 226 8.80 -13.54 -3.38
N THR A 227 8.65 -14.82 -3.70
CA THR A 227 8.73 -15.34 -5.08
C THR A 227 7.39 -15.83 -5.62
N GLU A 228 6.53 -16.41 -4.75
CA GLU A 228 5.27 -17.01 -5.12
C GLU A 228 4.24 -16.85 -3.98
N LEU A 229 2.95 -16.76 -4.34
CA LEU A 229 1.85 -16.61 -3.38
C LEU A 229 0.65 -17.47 -3.79
N GLU A 230 0.00 -18.09 -2.80
CA GLU A 230 -1.36 -18.61 -2.95
C GLU A 230 -2.33 -17.58 -2.35
N ILE A 231 -3.19 -17.03 -3.19
CA ILE A 231 -4.15 -15.99 -2.82
C ILE A 231 -5.58 -16.51 -2.88
N PRO A 232 -6.46 -16.09 -1.95
CA PRO A 232 -7.88 -16.38 -2.04
C PRO A 232 -8.53 -15.53 -3.12
N LEU A 233 -9.55 -16.08 -3.76
CA LEU A 233 -10.40 -15.40 -4.73
C LEU A 233 -11.82 -15.29 -4.19
N GLY A 234 -12.56 -14.30 -4.68
CA GLY A 234 -14.02 -14.17 -4.51
C GLY A 234 -14.77 -14.62 -5.76
N PRO A 235 -16.07 -14.91 -5.69
CA PRO A 235 -16.88 -15.07 -6.88
C PRO A 235 -16.95 -13.76 -7.67
N VAL A 236 -17.07 -13.84 -8.99
CA VAL A 236 -17.31 -12.66 -9.81
C VAL A 236 -18.73 -12.14 -9.58
N TYR A 237 -18.84 -10.86 -9.27
CA TYR A 237 -20.12 -10.14 -9.22
C TYR A 237 -20.27 -9.20 -10.42
N PRO A 238 -21.51 -8.95 -10.89
CA PRO A 238 -21.78 -7.88 -11.83
C PRO A 238 -21.73 -6.53 -11.09
N TRP A 239 -20.57 -5.87 -11.11
CA TRP A 239 -20.31 -4.63 -10.40
C TRP A 239 -20.81 -3.42 -11.17
N ALA A 240 -21.71 -2.63 -10.59
CA ALA A 240 -22.12 -1.32 -11.07
C ALA A 240 -21.27 -0.22 -10.44
N ASP A 241 -20.91 0.78 -11.26
CA ASP A 241 -20.28 2.02 -10.80
C ASP A 241 -21.36 3.07 -10.55
N VAL A 242 -21.38 3.65 -9.34
CA VAL A 242 -22.41 4.61 -8.91
C VAL A 242 -21.76 5.85 -8.28
N ILE A 243 -22.24 7.06 -8.62
CA ILE A 243 -21.90 8.30 -7.92
C ILE A 243 -23.17 8.91 -7.34
N VAL A 244 -23.10 9.24 -6.06
CA VAL A 244 -24.15 9.95 -5.31
C VAL A 244 -23.54 11.22 -4.75
N VAL A 245 -24.24 12.35 -4.90
CA VAL A 245 -23.78 13.64 -4.35
C VAL A 245 -24.70 14.11 -3.24
N PHE A 246 -24.12 14.86 -2.31
CA PHE A 246 -24.77 15.36 -1.10
C PHE A 246 -24.47 16.85 -0.90
N ASP A 247 -25.41 17.58 -0.31
CA ASP A 247 -25.22 18.99 0.06
C ASP A 247 -24.25 19.17 1.22
N ASP A 248 -24.17 18.16 2.09
CA ASP A 248 -23.38 18.16 3.32
C ASP A 248 -22.46 16.95 3.39
N PHE A 249 -21.19 17.18 3.80
CA PHE A 249 -20.20 16.11 3.89
C PHE A 249 -20.53 15.10 4.99
N MET A 250 -20.99 15.54 6.16
CA MET A 250 -21.30 14.60 7.24
C MET A 250 -22.49 13.71 6.89
N ARG A 251 -23.46 14.23 6.14
CA ARG A 251 -24.53 13.40 5.58
C ARG A 251 -24.00 12.32 4.64
N ALA A 252 -23.05 12.66 3.76
CA ALA A 252 -22.38 11.70 2.90
C ALA A 252 -21.59 10.67 3.72
N ALA A 253 -20.92 11.08 4.80
CA ALA A 253 -20.19 10.19 5.69
C ALA A 253 -21.14 9.21 6.42
N HIS A 254 -22.25 9.68 6.98
CA HIS A 254 -23.28 8.82 7.59
C HIS A 254 -23.89 7.86 6.59
N PHE A 255 -24.19 8.31 5.36
CA PHE A 255 -24.61 7.41 4.27
C PHE A 255 -23.56 6.33 4.01
N GLY A 256 -22.28 6.69 3.95
CA GLY A 256 -21.19 5.73 3.76
C GLY A 256 -21.12 4.69 4.89
N GLN A 257 -21.32 5.11 6.15
CA GLN A 257 -21.38 4.20 7.30
C GLN A 257 -22.59 3.27 7.21
N ALA A 258 -23.77 3.82 6.95
CA ALA A 258 -25.01 3.03 6.81
C ALA A 258 -24.92 2.03 5.66
N LEU A 259 -24.37 2.43 4.50
CA LEU A 259 -24.12 1.51 3.39
C LEU A 259 -23.10 0.43 3.80
N GLY A 260 -22.06 0.81 4.52
CA GLY A 260 -21.05 -0.13 5.04
C GLY A 260 -21.69 -1.21 5.92
N ASP A 261 -22.56 -0.81 6.84
CA ASP A 261 -23.24 -1.67 7.82
C ASP A 261 -24.42 -2.46 7.22
N ALA A 262 -24.91 -2.08 6.02
CA ALA A 262 -25.98 -2.78 5.31
C ALA A 262 -25.48 -4.10 4.70
N ASP A 263 -25.36 -5.17 5.51
CA ASP A 263 -24.84 -6.49 5.07
C ASP A 263 -25.63 -7.10 3.89
N GLY A 264 -26.89 -6.73 3.70
CA GLY A 264 -27.73 -7.16 2.58
C GLY A 264 -27.38 -6.52 1.24
N ILE A 265 -26.55 -5.48 1.20
CA ILE A 265 -26.07 -4.82 -0.03
C ILE A 265 -24.64 -5.24 -0.29
N ILE A 266 -24.36 -5.94 -1.37
CA ILE A 266 -23.01 -6.37 -1.75
C ILE A 266 -22.27 -5.18 -2.37
N LYS A 267 -21.18 -4.76 -1.74
CA LYS A 267 -20.38 -3.60 -2.12
C LYS A 267 -18.90 -3.90 -2.06
N LYS A 268 -18.16 -3.35 -3.04
CA LYS A 268 -16.70 -3.51 -3.15
C LYS A 268 -15.95 -2.23 -2.80
N LEU A 269 -16.59 -1.08 -2.96
CA LEU A 269 -16.02 0.24 -2.69
C LEU A 269 -17.08 1.18 -2.12
N ILE A 270 -16.72 1.89 -1.07
CA ILE A 270 -17.42 3.08 -0.55
C ILE A 270 -16.36 4.13 -0.28
N SER A 271 -16.29 5.15 -1.15
CA SER A 271 -15.32 6.23 -1.08
C SER A 271 -16.06 7.57 -1.03
N ILE A 272 -15.87 8.35 0.04
CA ILE A 272 -16.57 9.61 0.29
C ILE A 272 -15.57 10.77 0.22
N HIS A 273 -15.93 11.81 -0.53
CA HIS A 273 -15.07 12.94 -0.79
C HIS A 273 -15.76 14.25 -0.39
N ALA A 274 -15.15 15.00 0.52
CA ALA A 274 -15.56 16.37 0.82
C ALA A 274 -15.20 17.33 -0.34
N TRP A 275 -15.98 18.38 -0.54
CA TRP A 275 -15.57 19.48 -1.41
C TRP A 275 -14.28 20.11 -0.84
N PRO A 276 -13.27 20.46 -1.70
CA PRO A 276 -13.31 20.55 -3.16
C PRO A 276 -12.74 19.30 -3.89
N ILE A 277 -12.50 18.17 -3.23
CA ILE A 277 -11.90 16.97 -3.86
C ILE A 277 -12.61 16.54 -5.15
N PRO A 278 -13.96 16.49 -5.22
CA PRO A 278 -14.66 16.11 -6.45
C PRO A 278 -14.28 16.95 -7.67
N SER A 279 -13.93 18.22 -7.48
CA SER A 279 -13.52 19.12 -8.58
C SER A 279 -12.19 18.74 -9.25
N TYR A 280 -11.37 17.90 -8.58
CA TYR A 280 -10.09 17.44 -9.12
C TYR A 280 -10.25 16.25 -10.09
N PHE A 281 -11.43 15.68 -10.18
CA PHE A 281 -11.74 14.49 -11.01
C PHE A 281 -12.23 14.90 -12.39
N ALA A 282 -11.38 15.48 -13.24
CA ALA A 282 -11.75 16.05 -14.52
C ALA A 282 -12.57 15.10 -15.42
N ALA A 283 -12.31 13.79 -15.39
CA ALA A 283 -13.06 12.81 -16.18
C ALA A 283 -14.48 12.53 -15.65
N LEU A 284 -14.81 12.96 -14.43
CA LEU A 284 -16.12 12.78 -13.79
C LEU A 284 -16.87 14.11 -13.59
N LYS A 285 -16.37 15.22 -14.14
CA LYS A 285 -16.90 16.58 -13.92
C LYS A 285 -18.40 16.72 -14.15
N ASP A 286 -18.94 16.01 -15.15
CA ASP A 286 -20.37 16.10 -15.50
C ASP A 286 -21.28 15.40 -14.46
N ALA A 287 -20.70 14.52 -13.64
CA ALA A 287 -21.39 13.81 -12.55
C ALA A 287 -21.12 14.42 -11.17
N LEU A 288 -20.26 15.42 -11.07
CA LEU A 288 -19.79 16.00 -9.81
C LEU A 288 -20.03 17.50 -9.76
N PRO A 289 -21.27 17.95 -9.42
CA PRO A 289 -21.62 19.36 -9.31
C PRO A 289 -20.77 20.10 -8.29
N GLU A 290 -20.55 21.40 -8.57
CA GLU A 290 -19.79 22.30 -7.69
C GLU A 290 -20.41 22.38 -6.28
N GLY A 291 -19.56 22.45 -5.28
CA GLY A 291 -19.95 22.62 -3.86
C GLY A 291 -20.51 21.37 -3.19
N LYS A 292 -20.63 20.22 -3.89
CA LYS A 292 -21.18 18.99 -3.32
C LYS A 292 -20.11 18.03 -2.83
N ALA A 293 -20.41 17.34 -1.73
CA ALA A 293 -19.70 16.10 -1.36
C ALA A 293 -20.13 14.96 -2.27
N ALA A 294 -19.25 13.97 -2.50
CA ALA A 294 -19.53 12.87 -3.40
C ALA A 294 -19.19 11.50 -2.78
N ALA A 295 -20.06 10.53 -3.01
CA ALA A 295 -19.81 9.11 -2.76
C ALA A 295 -19.56 8.41 -4.11
N LEU A 296 -18.37 7.81 -4.26
CA LEU A 296 -18.03 6.93 -5.37
C LEU A 296 -18.14 5.48 -4.89
N LEU A 297 -19.01 4.72 -5.52
CA LEU A 297 -19.41 3.39 -5.07
C LEU A 297 -19.21 2.34 -6.15
N ILE A 298 -18.80 1.12 -5.72
CA ILE A 298 -18.86 -0.09 -6.54
C ILE A 298 -19.75 -1.08 -5.81
N VAL A 299 -20.95 -1.35 -6.37
CA VAL A 299 -22.00 -2.16 -5.74
C VAL A 299 -22.49 -3.21 -6.72
N SER A 300 -22.97 -4.35 -6.23
CA SER A 300 -23.57 -5.38 -7.08
C SER A 300 -24.83 -4.83 -7.79
N GLU A 301 -25.00 -5.10 -9.08
CA GLU A 301 -26.21 -4.70 -9.83
C GLU A 301 -27.50 -5.22 -9.21
N ALA A 302 -27.47 -6.39 -8.58
CA ALA A 302 -28.63 -6.99 -7.92
C ALA A 302 -29.15 -6.14 -6.76
N ASP A 303 -28.30 -5.29 -6.18
CA ASP A 303 -28.61 -4.54 -4.96
C ASP A 303 -28.91 -3.05 -5.23
N LEU A 304 -28.98 -2.63 -6.50
CA LEU A 304 -29.22 -1.23 -6.87
C LEU A 304 -30.56 -0.68 -6.38
N LEU A 305 -31.61 -1.50 -6.25
CA LEU A 305 -32.89 -1.08 -5.67
C LEU A 305 -32.73 -0.74 -4.18
N ALA A 306 -32.11 -1.62 -3.40
CA ALA A 306 -31.87 -1.38 -1.98
C ALA A 306 -30.93 -0.17 -1.76
N LEU A 307 -29.91 -0.02 -2.60
CA LEU A 307 -29.07 1.17 -2.61
C LEU A 307 -29.88 2.44 -2.89
N GLY A 308 -30.82 2.40 -3.86
CA GLY A 308 -31.68 3.53 -4.19
C GLY A 308 -32.58 3.98 -3.04
N GLU A 309 -33.10 3.05 -2.22
CA GLU A 309 -33.84 3.40 -1.01
C GLU A 309 -32.94 4.06 0.05
N LEU A 310 -31.74 3.53 0.26
CA LEU A 310 -30.76 4.12 1.19
C LEU A 310 -30.33 5.52 0.74
N ILE A 311 -30.12 5.76 -0.57
CA ILE A 311 -29.80 7.08 -1.12
C ILE A 311 -30.90 8.09 -0.78
N LYS A 312 -32.18 7.71 -0.91
CA LYS A 312 -33.31 8.59 -0.56
C LYS A 312 -33.39 8.89 0.92
N GLU A 313 -33.15 7.89 1.79
CA GLU A 313 -33.14 8.04 3.23
C GLU A 313 -32.13 9.09 3.70
N TYR A 314 -30.96 9.14 3.04
CA TYR A 314 -29.90 10.11 3.34
C TYR A 314 -29.96 11.36 2.42
N GLU A 315 -31.07 11.58 1.71
CA GLU A 315 -31.28 12.75 0.84
C GLU A 315 -30.13 12.96 -0.19
N GLY A 316 -29.55 11.84 -0.66
CA GLY A 316 -28.53 11.85 -1.70
C GLY A 316 -29.15 12.00 -3.10
N THR A 317 -28.36 12.52 -4.03
CA THR A 317 -28.75 12.64 -5.45
C THR A 317 -27.88 11.72 -6.29
N LEU A 318 -28.47 10.74 -6.96
CA LEU A 318 -27.80 9.88 -7.94
C LEU A 318 -27.45 10.70 -9.20
N THR A 319 -26.16 10.87 -9.50
CA THR A 319 -25.69 11.66 -10.66
C THR A 319 -25.01 10.80 -11.73
N TYR A 320 -24.63 9.56 -11.39
CA TYR A 320 -23.98 8.64 -12.32
C TYR A 320 -24.27 7.20 -11.94
N GLN A 321 -24.58 6.39 -12.95
CA GLN A 321 -24.72 4.95 -12.80
C GLN A 321 -24.30 4.27 -14.11
N LYS A 322 -23.44 3.28 -14.00
CA LYS A 322 -23.09 2.35 -15.08
C LYS A 322 -23.31 0.93 -14.60
N ASP A 323 -23.96 0.14 -15.44
CA ASP A 323 -24.05 -1.30 -15.25
C ASP A 323 -22.67 -1.98 -15.41
N ALA A 324 -22.56 -3.25 -15.05
CA ALA A 324 -21.29 -3.99 -15.09
C ALA A 324 -20.68 -4.04 -16.50
N GLN A 325 -21.48 -4.09 -17.54
CA GLN A 325 -21.01 -4.12 -18.92
C GLN A 325 -20.41 -2.75 -19.31
N ALA A 326 -21.06 -1.66 -18.97
CA ALA A 326 -20.60 -0.31 -19.25
C ALA A 326 -19.39 0.08 -18.36
N ALA A 327 -19.41 -0.29 -17.08
CA ALA A 327 -18.32 -0.06 -16.14
C ALA A 327 -17.01 -0.74 -16.58
N SER A 328 -17.10 -1.92 -17.18
CA SER A 328 -15.94 -2.66 -17.69
C SER A 328 -15.21 -1.97 -18.85
N LYS A 329 -15.84 -1.01 -19.53
CA LYS A 329 -15.33 -0.36 -20.76
C LYS A 329 -14.81 1.07 -20.52
N GLY A 330 -15.04 1.65 -19.35
CA GLY A 330 -14.69 3.04 -19.03
C GLY A 330 -13.53 3.21 -18.07
N ALA A 331 -13.31 4.44 -17.61
CA ALA A 331 -12.49 4.70 -16.44
C ALA A 331 -13.20 4.10 -15.23
N ALA A 332 -12.57 3.15 -14.56
CA ALA A 332 -13.11 2.55 -13.36
C ALA A 332 -13.13 3.58 -12.22
N LEU A 333 -14.20 3.64 -11.42
CA LEU A 333 -14.27 4.57 -10.28
C LEU A 333 -13.12 4.41 -9.29
N GLY A 334 -12.58 3.20 -9.16
CA GLY A 334 -11.40 2.94 -8.36
C GLY A 334 -10.14 3.74 -8.73
N GLU A 335 -10.08 4.30 -9.96
CA GLU A 335 -8.99 5.20 -10.40
C GLU A 335 -9.07 6.61 -9.76
N PHE A 336 -10.14 6.92 -9.01
CA PHE A 336 -10.36 8.21 -8.35
C PHE A 336 -10.35 8.10 -6.82
N THR A 337 -10.06 6.92 -6.28
CA THR A 337 -10.18 6.59 -4.86
C THR A 337 -8.82 6.20 -4.27
N TRP A 338 -8.77 5.98 -2.96
CA TRP A 338 -7.52 5.66 -2.28
C TRP A 338 -6.44 6.70 -2.59
N ASN A 339 -5.19 6.28 -2.76
CA ASN A 339 -4.08 7.21 -3.03
C ASN A 339 -4.15 7.91 -4.40
N HIS A 340 -5.00 7.46 -5.32
CA HIS A 340 -5.22 8.19 -6.58
C HIS A 340 -5.97 9.50 -6.36
N THR A 341 -6.81 9.63 -5.33
CA THR A 341 -7.37 10.92 -4.91
C THR A 341 -6.25 11.94 -4.66
N THR A 342 -5.21 11.54 -3.93
CA THR A 342 -4.02 12.39 -3.69
C THR A 342 -3.30 12.72 -5.00
N LEU A 343 -3.17 11.76 -5.93
CA LEU A 343 -2.56 11.98 -7.24
C LEU A 343 -3.34 13.05 -8.02
N HIS A 344 -4.68 12.95 -8.08
CA HIS A 344 -5.52 13.94 -8.76
C HIS A 344 -5.40 15.33 -8.12
N ALA A 345 -5.40 15.41 -6.79
CA ALA A 345 -5.23 16.68 -6.09
C ALA A 345 -3.86 17.33 -6.38
N ARG A 346 -2.77 16.53 -6.35
CA ARG A 346 -1.42 17.00 -6.65
C ARG A 346 -1.22 17.44 -8.11
N ASN A 347 -1.96 16.89 -9.05
CA ASN A 347 -1.96 17.37 -10.42
C ASN A 347 -2.55 18.79 -10.55
N VAL A 348 -3.39 19.21 -9.61
CA VAL A 348 -3.95 20.57 -9.55
C VAL A 348 -3.08 21.51 -8.72
N ASP A 349 -2.57 21.04 -7.57
CA ASP A 349 -1.70 21.81 -6.67
C ASP A 349 -0.72 20.86 -5.96
N GLU A 350 0.57 20.96 -6.26
CA GLU A 350 1.63 20.11 -5.72
C GLU A 350 1.80 20.23 -4.19
N ARG A 351 1.24 21.28 -3.58
CA ARG A 351 1.24 21.47 -2.10
C ARG A 351 0.34 20.49 -1.37
N TRP A 352 -0.56 19.77 -2.07
CA TRP A 352 -1.31 18.70 -1.43
C TRP A 352 -0.39 17.54 -1.05
N THR A 353 -0.48 17.13 0.20
CA THR A 353 0.00 15.84 0.71
C THR A 353 -1.18 15.13 1.38
N TYR A 354 -0.95 14.06 2.14
CA TYR A 354 -2.05 13.28 2.67
C TYR A 354 -1.72 12.69 4.05
N LEU A 355 -2.74 12.25 4.77
CA LEU A 355 -2.62 11.38 5.94
C LEU A 355 -3.29 10.03 5.63
N GLN A 356 -2.94 9.02 6.43
CA GLN A 356 -3.69 7.75 6.49
C GLN A 356 -4.17 7.58 7.93
N THR A 357 -5.44 7.87 8.14
CA THR A 357 -6.11 7.87 9.43
C THR A 357 -7.12 6.74 9.48
N VAL A 358 -7.27 6.07 10.60
CA VAL A 358 -8.41 5.19 10.88
C VAL A 358 -9.14 5.78 12.08
N PHE A 359 -10.39 6.15 11.86
CA PHE A 359 -11.25 6.58 12.95
C PHE A 359 -11.81 5.36 13.68
N PRO A 360 -11.97 5.42 15.02
CA PRO A 360 -12.59 4.33 15.78
C PRO A 360 -14.02 4.08 15.31
N TYR A 361 -14.53 2.89 15.58
CA TYR A 361 -15.94 2.59 15.36
C TYR A 361 -16.81 3.50 16.25
N ASP A 362 -17.62 4.30 15.60
CA ASP A 362 -18.57 5.20 16.22
C ASP A 362 -19.73 5.45 15.23
N PRO A 363 -20.94 4.95 15.51
CA PRO A 363 -22.09 5.15 14.61
C PRO A 363 -22.44 6.61 14.37
N ASP A 364 -22.15 7.48 15.34
CA ASP A 364 -22.43 8.91 15.29
C ASP A 364 -21.30 9.71 14.63
N LEU A 365 -20.17 9.07 14.29
CA LEU A 365 -18.99 9.66 13.63
C LEU A 365 -18.48 10.95 14.33
N GLN A 366 -18.62 11.05 15.68
CA GLN A 366 -18.33 12.27 16.44
C GLN A 366 -16.88 12.74 16.28
N LEU A 367 -15.91 11.80 16.36
CA LEU A 367 -14.50 12.17 16.18
C LEU A 367 -14.21 12.63 14.75
N LEU A 368 -14.82 11.99 13.74
CA LEU A 368 -14.70 12.40 12.34
C LEU A 368 -15.25 13.83 12.16
N GLN A 369 -16.45 14.10 12.69
CA GLN A 369 -17.07 15.43 12.64
C GLN A 369 -16.18 16.47 13.32
N HIS A 370 -15.67 16.16 14.53
CA HIS A 370 -14.77 17.06 15.25
C HIS A 370 -13.52 17.41 14.42
N MET A 371 -12.88 16.43 13.77
CA MET A 371 -11.71 16.68 12.93
C MET A 371 -12.05 17.48 11.67
N TYR A 372 -13.20 17.19 11.04
CA TYR A 372 -13.69 17.93 9.88
C TYR A 372 -13.93 19.40 10.19
N GLU A 373 -14.61 19.70 11.30
CA GLU A 373 -14.88 21.07 11.73
C GLU A 373 -13.61 21.82 12.21
N HIS A 374 -12.70 21.10 12.92
CA HIS A 374 -11.50 21.70 13.47
C HIS A 374 -10.50 22.16 12.40
N PHE A 375 -10.28 21.35 11.38
CA PHE A 375 -9.25 21.62 10.38
C PHE A 375 -9.77 22.33 9.12
N GLY A 376 -11.06 22.23 8.81
CA GLY A 376 -11.66 22.85 7.64
C GLY A 376 -10.87 22.60 6.35
N ASP A 377 -10.51 23.67 5.64
CA ASP A 377 -9.81 23.60 4.35
C ASP A 377 -8.32 23.19 4.45
N GLU A 378 -7.74 23.12 5.64
CA GLU A 378 -6.36 22.69 5.83
C GLU A 378 -6.23 21.18 5.69
N VAL A 379 -7.26 20.42 6.16
CA VAL A 379 -7.31 18.95 6.07
C VAL A 379 -8.65 18.53 5.48
N VAL A 380 -8.69 18.34 4.17
CA VAL A 380 -9.92 18.00 3.45
C VAL A 380 -10.20 16.50 3.53
N MET A 381 -11.41 16.14 3.95
CA MET A 381 -11.78 14.75 4.21
C MET A 381 -11.99 13.95 2.93
N HIS A 382 -11.31 12.82 2.87
CA HIS A 382 -11.52 11.72 1.94
C HIS A 382 -11.59 10.43 2.74
N LEU A 383 -12.70 9.71 2.69
CA LEU A 383 -12.94 8.50 3.46
C LEU A 383 -13.01 7.28 2.53
N GLU A 384 -12.39 6.19 2.98
CA GLU A 384 -12.55 4.85 2.44
C GLU A 384 -13.11 3.95 3.53
N TYR A 385 -14.30 3.39 3.33
CA TYR A 385 -14.86 2.50 4.34
C TYR A 385 -14.24 1.11 4.24
N ILE A 386 -13.75 0.61 5.36
CA ILE A 386 -13.05 -0.66 5.47
C ILE A 386 -13.64 -1.51 6.59
N ARG A 387 -13.52 -2.83 6.48
CA ARG A 387 -13.91 -3.76 7.55
C ARG A 387 -12.69 -4.09 8.42
N VAL A 388 -12.83 -3.91 9.74
CA VAL A 388 -11.80 -4.24 10.73
C VAL A 388 -12.46 -4.98 11.87
N GLN A 389 -12.06 -6.22 12.12
CA GLN A 389 -12.61 -7.07 13.20
C GLN A 389 -14.15 -7.16 13.21
N GLY A 390 -14.76 -7.21 12.01
CA GLY A 390 -16.20 -7.30 11.84
C GLY A 390 -16.94 -5.96 11.72
N ASN A 391 -16.37 -4.86 12.22
CA ASN A 391 -16.97 -3.53 12.16
C ASN A 391 -16.55 -2.79 10.88
N ILE A 392 -17.42 -1.91 10.38
CA ILE A 392 -17.09 -0.97 9.32
C ILE A 392 -16.55 0.30 9.93
N LEU A 393 -15.37 0.73 9.49
CA LEU A 393 -14.70 1.93 9.96
C LEU A 393 -14.40 2.88 8.80
N PRO A 394 -14.52 4.20 9.01
CA PRO A 394 -13.98 5.19 8.07
C PRO A 394 -12.45 5.22 8.20
N ALA A 395 -11.76 4.78 7.15
CA ALA A 395 -10.33 5.00 6.97
C ALA A 395 -10.14 6.21 6.06
N ALA A 396 -9.56 7.27 6.57
CA ALA A 396 -9.41 8.50 5.81
C ALA A 396 -8.03 8.58 5.16
N LEU A 397 -8.02 8.93 3.87
CA LEU A 397 -6.84 9.40 3.16
C LEU A 397 -6.98 10.91 2.93
N GLN A 398 -7.00 11.65 4.04
CA GLN A 398 -7.25 13.10 4.06
C GLN A 398 -6.20 13.83 3.23
N LEU A 399 -6.62 14.80 2.44
CA LEU A 399 -5.71 15.72 1.78
C LEU A 399 -5.29 16.82 2.76
N VAL A 400 -4.00 17.01 2.92
CA VAL A 400 -3.44 18.04 3.79
C VAL A 400 -2.74 19.10 2.95
N ARG A 401 -3.08 20.36 3.16
CA ARG A 401 -2.36 21.48 2.53
C ARG A 401 -1.04 21.70 3.27
N TYR A 402 0.02 21.18 2.67
CA TYR A 402 1.35 21.23 3.28
C TYR A 402 1.90 22.65 3.34
N SER A 403 2.36 23.03 4.52
CA SER A 403 3.07 24.29 4.77
C SER A 403 4.50 24.04 5.28
N THR A 404 4.64 23.34 6.41
CA THR A 404 5.92 22.96 7.01
C THR A 404 5.84 21.55 7.61
N ALA A 405 7.00 20.93 7.85
CA ALA A 405 7.07 19.63 8.52
C ALA A 405 6.55 19.70 9.96
N GLU A 406 6.81 20.82 10.66
CA GLU A 406 6.35 21.06 12.03
C GLU A 406 4.82 21.09 12.08
N ARG A 407 4.18 21.84 11.16
CA ARG A 407 2.71 21.92 11.10
C ARG A 407 2.07 20.57 10.78
N LEU A 408 2.65 19.82 9.82
CA LEU A 408 2.19 18.48 9.49
C LEU A 408 2.27 17.53 10.70
N ASN A 409 3.37 17.59 11.47
CA ASN A 409 3.53 16.81 12.71
C ASN A 409 2.55 17.26 13.81
N GLU A 410 2.19 18.53 13.89
CA GLU A 410 1.14 19.02 14.80
C GLU A 410 -0.23 18.43 14.43
N ILE A 411 -0.58 18.41 13.13
CA ILE A 411 -1.82 17.82 12.65
C ILE A 411 -1.88 16.33 12.99
N ILE A 412 -0.79 15.59 12.73
CA ILE A 412 -0.69 14.14 13.08
C ILE A 412 -0.91 13.94 14.58
N ARG A 413 -0.18 14.69 15.41
CA ARG A 413 -0.27 14.59 16.86
C ARG A 413 -1.67 14.91 17.37
N TYR A 414 -2.32 15.96 16.85
CA TYR A 414 -3.68 16.32 17.23
C TYR A 414 -4.67 15.18 16.96
N HIS A 415 -4.57 14.53 15.81
CA HIS A 415 -5.39 13.34 15.50
C HIS A 415 -5.15 12.21 16.52
N GLU A 416 -3.89 11.89 16.81
CA GLU A 416 -3.52 10.81 17.74
C GLU A 416 -3.95 11.12 19.18
N GLU A 417 -3.78 12.34 19.66
CA GLU A 417 -4.19 12.80 21.00
C GLU A 417 -5.71 12.74 21.19
N ASN A 418 -6.49 12.89 20.11
CA ASN A 418 -7.95 12.78 20.14
C ASN A 418 -8.46 11.35 19.82
N GLY A 419 -7.58 10.35 19.66
CA GLY A 419 -7.96 8.94 19.55
C GLY A 419 -8.06 8.40 18.14
N ALA A 420 -7.70 9.15 17.10
CA ALA A 420 -7.56 8.64 15.75
C ALA A 420 -6.24 7.89 15.60
N PHE A 421 -6.24 6.79 14.86
CA PHE A 421 -5.01 6.06 14.54
C PHE A 421 -4.42 6.59 13.22
N ILE A 422 -3.15 7.00 13.25
CA ILE A 422 -2.41 7.45 12.05
C ILE A 422 -1.37 6.40 11.64
N ALA A 423 -1.54 5.77 10.47
CA ALA A 423 -0.45 5.10 9.77
C ALA A 423 0.35 6.17 9.03
N ASN A 424 1.47 6.63 9.63
CA ASN A 424 2.17 7.83 9.16
C ASN A 424 2.78 7.62 7.76
N PRO A 425 2.30 8.29 6.70
CA PRO A 425 2.82 8.14 5.35
C PRO A 425 4.08 9.00 5.09
N HIS A 426 4.58 9.72 6.09
CA HIS A 426 5.73 10.61 6.00
C HIS A 426 7.00 9.99 6.60
N THR A 427 7.03 8.67 6.74
CA THR A 427 8.20 7.92 7.21
C THR A 427 8.37 6.64 6.40
N TYR A 428 9.63 6.27 6.15
CA TYR A 428 9.98 4.98 5.54
C TYR A 428 10.22 3.88 6.57
N ILE A 429 10.04 4.17 7.86
CA ILE A 429 10.20 3.20 8.95
C ILE A 429 8.92 2.36 9.06
N LEU A 430 9.08 1.04 8.99
CA LEU A 430 7.98 0.07 8.97
C LEU A 430 7.03 0.23 10.17
N GLU A 431 7.60 0.35 11.37
CA GLU A 431 6.81 0.45 12.60
C GLU A 431 6.00 1.74 12.64
N ASP A 432 6.57 2.86 12.20
CA ASP A 432 5.93 4.18 12.26
C ASP A 432 4.90 4.38 11.14
N GLY A 433 5.17 3.85 9.94
CA GLY A 433 4.23 3.82 8.81
C GLY A 433 3.16 2.74 8.91
N GLY A 434 3.25 1.86 9.92
CA GLY A 434 2.36 0.74 10.14
C GLY A 434 1.64 0.77 11.49
N ARG A 435 1.95 -0.16 12.38
CA ARG A 435 1.21 -0.42 13.62
C ARG A 435 1.67 0.38 14.83
N LYS A 436 2.66 1.25 14.70
CA LYS A 436 3.31 2.02 15.78
C LYS A 436 4.06 1.15 16.80
N THR A 437 4.07 -0.15 16.66
CA THR A 437 4.71 -1.11 17.57
C THR A 437 5.64 -2.05 16.81
N ILE A 438 6.68 -2.55 17.48
CA ILE A 438 7.56 -3.58 16.94
C ILE A 438 6.78 -4.89 16.90
N ASP A 439 6.66 -5.50 15.72
CA ASP A 439 6.13 -6.85 15.56
C ASP A 439 7.25 -7.87 15.85
N GLU A 440 7.25 -8.40 17.08
CA GLU A 440 8.28 -9.35 17.55
C GLU A 440 8.37 -10.62 16.70
N LYS A 441 7.26 -11.07 16.09
CA LYS A 441 7.28 -12.24 15.19
C LYS A 441 7.98 -11.92 13.88
N GLN A 442 7.72 -10.74 13.31
CA GLN A 442 8.44 -10.28 12.13
C GLN A 442 9.93 -10.08 12.43
N LEU A 443 10.26 -9.48 13.57
CA LEU A 443 11.65 -9.22 13.95
C LEU A 443 12.45 -10.52 14.17
N LYS A 444 11.89 -11.51 14.89
CA LYS A 444 12.52 -12.83 15.06
C LYS A 444 12.67 -13.57 13.73
N PHE A 445 11.70 -13.42 12.83
CA PHE A 445 11.79 -14.01 11.50
C PHE A 445 12.88 -13.33 10.67
N LYS A 446 13.00 -12.00 10.71
CA LYS A 446 14.11 -11.25 10.11
C LYS A 446 15.47 -11.78 10.59
N GLU A 447 15.67 -11.95 11.91
CA GLU A 447 16.91 -12.50 12.48
C GLU A 447 17.26 -13.88 11.91
N LYS A 448 16.25 -14.71 11.62
CA LYS A 448 16.43 -16.04 11.07
C LYS A 448 16.79 -16.00 9.59
N VAL A 449 16.05 -15.22 8.78
CA VAL A 449 16.12 -15.29 7.33
C VAL A 449 17.09 -14.31 6.69
N ASP A 450 17.55 -13.32 7.45
CA ASP A 450 18.53 -12.33 7.01
C ASP A 450 19.44 -11.91 8.20
N PRO A 451 20.26 -12.84 8.73
CA PRO A 451 21.09 -12.59 9.92
C PRO A 451 22.12 -11.48 9.73
N HIS A 452 22.44 -11.14 8.49
CA HIS A 452 23.39 -10.07 8.16
C HIS A 452 22.71 -8.69 7.95
N GLY A 453 21.38 -8.63 7.92
CA GLY A 453 20.63 -7.37 7.72
C GLY A 453 20.84 -6.74 6.35
N LEU A 454 21.03 -7.55 5.30
CA LEU A 454 21.30 -7.07 3.94
C LEU A 454 20.04 -6.75 3.15
N LEU A 455 18.90 -7.31 3.55
CA LEU A 455 17.64 -7.16 2.82
C LEU A 455 16.91 -5.89 3.25
N ASN A 456 16.79 -4.96 2.31
CA ASN A 456 16.15 -3.65 2.44
C ASN A 456 16.50 -2.93 3.77
N PRO A 457 17.81 -2.73 4.07
CA PRO A 457 18.27 -2.23 5.35
C PRO A 457 17.77 -0.81 5.63
N GLY A 458 17.60 -0.48 6.93
CA GLY A 458 17.17 0.83 7.40
C GLY A 458 15.65 1.06 7.42
N LYS A 459 14.85 0.04 7.09
CA LYS A 459 13.37 0.15 7.10
C LYS A 459 12.73 -0.35 8.41
N MET A 460 13.44 -1.14 9.20
CA MET A 460 12.92 -1.77 10.42
C MET A 460 13.68 -1.22 11.65
N ARG A 461 12.99 -0.40 12.46
CA ARG A 461 13.55 0.20 13.67
C ARG A 461 13.95 -0.86 14.70
N GLY A 462 13.08 -1.84 14.96
CA GLY A 462 13.35 -2.91 15.91
C GLY A 462 14.61 -3.72 15.58
N TRP A 463 14.92 -3.91 14.31
CA TRP A 463 16.19 -4.52 13.88
C TRP A 463 17.39 -3.65 14.26
N SER A 464 17.33 -2.36 13.95
CA SER A 464 18.42 -1.41 14.21
C SER A 464 18.69 -1.28 15.72
N GLU A 465 17.68 -1.14 16.54
CA GLU A 465 17.78 -1.04 18.00
C GLU A 465 18.40 -2.31 18.62
N ARG A 466 17.96 -3.49 18.20
CA ARG A 466 18.46 -4.77 18.72
C ARG A 466 19.93 -5.03 18.36
N HIS A 467 20.37 -4.61 17.17
CA HIS A 467 21.76 -4.76 16.74
C HIS A 467 22.69 -3.75 17.39
N LEU A 468 22.21 -2.54 17.67
CA LEU A 468 22.99 -1.56 18.46
C LEU A 468 23.22 -2.08 19.89
N GLN A 469 22.19 -2.62 20.54
CA GLN A 469 22.32 -3.20 21.88
C GLN A 469 23.37 -4.33 21.95
N ARG A 470 23.40 -5.21 20.92
CA ARG A 470 24.39 -6.32 20.83
C ARG A 470 25.83 -5.86 20.58
N ARG A 471 26.08 -4.63 20.08
CA ARG A 471 27.41 -4.07 19.88
C ARG A 471 28.00 -3.46 21.18
N PHE A 472 27.15 -3.15 22.14
CA PHE A 472 27.52 -2.55 23.43
C PHE A 472 27.37 -3.51 24.62
N SER A 473 26.92 -4.73 24.41
CA SER A 473 26.88 -5.85 25.35
C SER A 473 28.08 -6.81 25.11
#